data_fa400c329984cad3ec9cab965ee3eb51
#
_entry.id   fa400c329984cad3ec9cab965ee3eb51
#
_cell.length_a   1.000
_cell.length_b   1.000
_cell.length_c   1.000
_cell.angle_alpha   90.00
_cell.angle_beta   90.00
_cell.angle_gamma   90.00
#
_symmetry.space_group_name_H-M   'P 1'
#
loop_
_entity.id
_entity.type
_entity.pdbx_description
1 polymer ?
#
loop_
_entity_poly.entity_id
_entity_poly.type
_entity_poly.pdbx_seq_one_letter_code
_entity_poly.pdbx_strand_id
1 'polypeptide(L)'
;MLKLVDLLTEKKLRVFDFDDTLVKSNSKVYVMNKGKRKTLTPGQFAIYKKKSGDEFDFSDFDKVIEPKQIKSMFKVFNNIYKASGSRRLTILTARAAYKPVRKFLKDVGFNDVYVVALGDSNPQKKADWVKSQIQKGYNDILFLDDSPKNVKVVRKLKQKYPNIKMDARVVKYD
;
A
#
# COMPACT_ATOMS: atom_id res chain seq x y z
N MET A 1 -12.39 34.36 -1.35
CA MET A 1 -13.78 33.87 -1.37
C MET A 1 -13.75 32.45 -1.88
N LEU A 2 -13.91 31.45 -1.00
CA LEU A 2 -14.05 30.04 -1.40
C LEU A 2 -15.36 29.94 -2.20
N LYS A 3 -15.25 29.52 -3.43
CA LYS A 3 -16.44 29.31 -4.28
C LYS A 3 -17.22 28.12 -3.70
N LEU A 4 -18.54 28.24 -3.65
CA LEU A 4 -19.45 27.18 -3.17
C LEU A 4 -19.17 25.80 -3.83
N VAL A 5 -18.63 25.84 -5.05
CA VAL A 5 -18.19 24.66 -5.83
C VAL A 5 -17.05 23.89 -5.14
N ASP A 6 -16.14 24.59 -4.43
CA ASP A 6 -15.00 23.95 -3.75
C ASP A 6 -15.44 23.25 -2.46
N LEU A 7 -16.57 23.64 -1.87
CA LEU A 7 -17.18 22.99 -0.70
C LEU A 7 -18.00 21.73 -1.08
N LEU A 8 -18.41 21.61 -2.35
CA LEU A 8 -19.29 20.53 -2.82
C LEU A 8 -18.53 19.32 -3.41
N THR A 9 -17.21 19.39 -3.52
CA THR A 9 -16.41 18.36 -4.20
C THR A 9 -15.38 17.71 -3.30
N GLU A 10 -15.77 17.29 -2.09
CA GLU A 10 -14.92 16.40 -1.29
C GLU A 10 -14.71 15.08 -2.03
N LYS A 11 -13.51 14.89 -2.57
CA LYS A 11 -13.12 13.68 -3.29
C LYS A 11 -12.23 12.83 -2.42
N LYS A 12 -12.81 11.80 -1.83
CA LYS A 12 -12.16 10.90 -0.87
C LYS A 12 -11.38 9.79 -1.55
N LEU A 13 -10.18 9.52 -1.04
CA LEU A 13 -9.35 8.38 -1.41
C LEU A 13 -8.86 7.66 -0.16
N ARG A 14 -9.04 6.35 -0.12
CA ARG A 14 -8.63 5.47 0.98
C ARG A 14 -7.63 4.47 0.45
N VAL A 15 -6.38 4.66 0.82
CA VAL A 15 -5.23 3.91 0.32
C VAL A 15 -4.73 2.97 1.40
N PHE A 16 -4.69 1.69 1.08
CA PHE A 16 -4.13 0.65 1.95
C PHE A 16 -2.94 0.00 1.25
N ASP A 17 -1.84 -0.15 1.96
CA ASP A 17 -0.85 -1.13 1.59
C ASP A 17 -1.41 -2.54 1.78
N PHE A 18 -0.77 -3.55 1.20
CA PHE A 18 -1.25 -4.93 1.25
C PHE A 18 -0.48 -5.78 2.26
N ASP A 19 0.81 -6.01 2.01
CA ASP A 19 1.65 -6.87 2.84
C ASP A 19 1.94 -6.24 4.20
N ASP A 20 1.72 -6.98 5.27
CA ASP A 20 1.87 -6.53 6.66
C ASP A 20 0.98 -5.32 7.05
N THR A 21 0.03 -4.96 6.18
CA THR A 21 -1.01 -3.95 6.44
C THR A 21 -2.40 -4.59 6.47
N LEU A 22 -2.88 -5.14 5.36
CA LEU A 22 -4.13 -5.89 5.31
C LEU A 22 -3.93 -7.38 5.57
N VAL A 23 -2.82 -7.93 5.10
CA VAL A 23 -2.56 -9.36 5.08
C VAL A 23 -1.12 -9.64 5.51
N LYS A 24 -0.96 -10.61 6.39
CA LYS A 24 0.34 -11.29 6.56
C LYS A 24 0.39 -12.44 5.56
N SER A 25 1.31 -12.38 4.62
CA SER A 25 1.61 -13.50 3.73
C SER A 25 2.90 -14.20 4.13
N ASN A 26 3.03 -15.46 3.71
CA ASN A 26 4.27 -16.21 3.93
C ASN A 26 5.28 -16.04 2.79
N SER A 27 5.09 -15.02 1.95
CA SER A 27 6.01 -14.68 0.86
C SER A 27 7.38 -14.25 1.40
N LYS A 28 8.44 -14.75 0.75
CA LYS A 28 9.84 -14.50 1.12
C LYS A 28 10.56 -13.77 -0.02
N VAL A 29 11.60 -13.03 0.35
CA VAL A 29 12.60 -12.54 -0.59
C VAL A 29 13.83 -13.44 -0.47
N TYR A 30 14.30 -13.93 -1.58
CA TYR A 30 15.50 -14.73 -1.61
C TYR A 30 16.67 -13.89 -2.12
N VAL A 31 17.79 -13.95 -1.41
CA VAL A 31 19.01 -13.22 -1.77
C VAL A 31 20.08 -14.25 -2.10
N MET A 32 20.59 -14.18 -3.32
CA MET A 32 21.71 -15.00 -3.78
C MET A 32 22.98 -14.15 -3.78
N ASN A 33 24.04 -14.65 -3.17
CA ASN A 33 25.37 -14.01 -3.22
C ASN A 33 26.46 -15.09 -3.15
N LYS A 34 27.33 -15.12 -4.15
CA LYS A 34 28.43 -16.09 -4.25
C LYS A 34 27.99 -17.54 -4.01
N GLY A 35 26.87 -17.94 -4.61
CA GLY A 35 26.31 -19.30 -4.49
C GLY A 35 25.61 -19.61 -3.16
N LYS A 36 25.55 -18.65 -2.23
CA LYS A 36 24.82 -18.79 -0.95
C LYS A 36 23.45 -18.13 -1.06
N ARG A 37 22.41 -18.88 -0.65
CA ARG A 37 21.03 -18.40 -0.60
C ARG A 37 20.67 -17.97 0.83
N LYS A 38 20.13 -16.77 0.97
CA LYS A 38 19.55 -16.27 2.21
C LYS A 38 18.06 -15.98 1.98
N THR A 39 17.22 -16.34 2.93
CA THR A 39 15.78 -16.08 2.90
C THR A 39 15.45 -14.95 3.86
N LEU A 40 14.69 -13.96 3.40
CA LEU A 40 14.27 -12.82 4.19
C LEU A 40 12.73 -12.73 4.19
N THR A 41 12.17 -12.38 5.34
CA THR A 41 10.79 -11.90 5.38
C THR A 41 10.71 -10.51 4.75
N PRO A 42 9.51 -10.02 4.35
CA PRO A 42 9.35 -8.65 3.86
C PRO A 42 9.90 -7.60 4.83
N GLY A 43 9.64 -7.75 6.13
CA GLY A 43 10.17 -6.86 7.15
C GLY A 43 11.71 -6.90 7.26
N GLN A 44 12.30 -8.08 7.16
CA GLN A 44 13.77 -8.21 7.14
C GLN A 44 14.37 -7.61 5.87
N PHE A 45 13.70 -7.77 4.72
CA PHE A 45 14.14 -7.15 3.47
C PHE A 45 14.08 -5.61 3.54
N ALA A 46 13.07 -5.03 4.17
CA ALA A 46 12.92 -3.59 4.31
C ALA A 46 14.09 -2.90 5.02
N ILE A 47 14.80 -3.64 5.89
CA ILE A 47 15.99 -3.15 6.63
C ILE A 47 17.30 -3.78 6.15
N TYR A 48 17.23 -4.64 5.12
CA TYR A 48 18.41 -5.33 4.59
C TYR A 48 19.34 -4.33 3.88
N LYS A 49 20.61 -4.38 4.25
CA LYS A 49 21.66 -3.61 3.58
C LYS A 49 22.21 -4.43 2.42
N LYS A 50 21.89 -4.01 1.19
CA LYS A 50 22.37 -4.65 -0.03
C LYS A 50 23.91 -4.68 -0.04
N LYS A 51 24.45 -5.85 -0.35
CA LYS A 51 25.88 -6.07 -0.53
C LYS A 51 26.21 -6.17 -2.02
N SER A 52 27.45 -5.93 -2.35
CA SER A 52 27.94 -6.16 -3.71
C SER A 52 27.75 -7.62 -4.12
N GLY A 53 27.18 -7.87 -5.30
CA GLY A 53 26.88 -9.20 -5.81
C GLY A 53 25.58 -9.84 -5.28
N ASP A 54 24.76 -9.10 -4.52
CA ASP A 54 23.42 -9.58 -4.15
C ASP A 54 22.47 -9.55 -5.35
N GLU A 55 21.89 -10.70 -5.63
CA GLU A 55 20.80 -10.89 -6.58
C GLU A 55 19.52 -11.24 -5.78
N PHE A 56 18.40 -10.57 -6.11
CA PHE A 56 17.15 -10.75 -5.39
C PHE A 56 16.14 -11.50 -6.24
N ASP A 57 15.49 -12.49 -5.62
CA ASP A 57 14.36 -13.21 -6.19
C ASP A 57 13.10 -12.90 -5.39
N PHE A 58 12.10 -12.33 -6.05
CA PHE A 58 10.80 -11.94 -5.52
C PHE A 58 9.66 -12.84 -6.04
N SER A 59 9.95 -14.01 -6.57
CA SER A 59 8.97 -14.90 -7.20
C SER A 59 7.81 -15.30 -6.29
N ASP A 60 8.02 -15.36 -4.97
CA ASP A 60 6.94 -15.60 -4.00
C ASP A 60 5.85 -14.52 -4.05
N PHE A 61 6.18 -13.31 -4.52
CA PHE A 61 5.23 -12.20 -4.62
C PHE A 61 4.36 -12.24 -5.88
N ASP A 62 4.63 -13.19 -6.78
CA ASP A 62 3.73 -13.51 -7.91
C ASP A 62 2.45 -14.24 -7.45
N LYS A 63 2.40 -14.61 -6.18
CA LYS A 63 1.25 -15.24 -5.51
C LYS A 63 0.99 -14.57 -4.16
N VAL A 64 -0.16 -14.84 -3.57
CA VAL A 64 -0.45 -14.54 -2.16
C VAL A 64 -0.38 -15.86 -1.41
N ILE A 65 0.74 -16.09 -0.71
CA ILE A 65 1.06 -17.38 -0.09
C ILE A 65 0.55 -17.39 1.34
N GLU A 66 -0.30 -18.36 1.67
CA GLU A 66 -0.86 -18.59 3.02
C GLU A 66 -1.31 -17.30 3.72
N PRO A 67 -2.22 -16.51 3.09
CA PRO A 67 -2.59 -15.21 3.58
C PRO A 67 -3.36 -15.31 4.91
N LYS A 68 -2.95 -14.52 5.88
CA LYS A 68 -3.70 -14.30 7.13
C LYS A 68 -4.15 -12.85 7.19
N GLN A 69 -5.46 -12.64 7.26
CA GLN A 69 -6.04 -11.30 7.38
C GLN A 69 -5.63 -10.64 8.70
N ILE A 70 -5.20 -9.39 8.64
CA ILE A 70 -5.01 -8.54 9.81
C ILE A 70 -6.39 -8.00 10.20
N LYS A 71 -7.03 -8.64 11.17
CA LYS A 71 -8.45 -8.45 11.50
C LYS A 71 -8.85 -6.99 11.73
N SER A 72 -8.03 -6.22 12.44
CA SER A 72 -8.29 -4.80 12.72
C SER A 72 -8.35 -3.99 11.42
N MET A 73 -7.41 -4.20 10.52
CA MET A 73 -7.34 -3.49 9.24
C MET A 73 -8.42 -3.95 8.26
N PHE A 74 -8.71 -5.25 8.22
CA PHE A 74 -9.83 -5.76 7.42
C PHE A 74 -11.18 -5.21 7.90
N LYS A 75 -11.36 -4.99 9.20
CA LYS A 75 -12.55 -4.33 9.74
C LYS A 75 -12.69 -2.90 9.21
N VAL A 76 -11.61 -2.12 9.24
CA VAL A 76 -11.60 -0.74 8.69
C VAL A 76 -11.89 -0.77 7.19
N PHE A 77 -11.21 -1.63 6.45
CA PHE A 77 -11.38 -1.81 5.02
C PHE A 77 -12.83 -2.15 4.65
N ASN A 78 -13.39 -3.15 5.34
CA ASN A 78 -14.78 -3.59 5.14
C ASN A 78 -15.80 -2.50 5.45
N ASN A 79 -15.59 -1.72 6.51
CA ASN A 79 -16.47 -0.60 6.85
C ASN A 79 -16.48 0.46 5.74
N ILE A 80 -15.33 0.79 5.18
CA ILE A 80 -15.23 1.73 4.07
C ILE A 80 -15.91 1.14 2.82
N TYR A 81 -15.66 -0.13 2.53
CA TYR A 81 -16.28 -0.82 1.39
C TYR A 81 -17.80 -0.85 1.50
N LYS A 82 -18.36 -1.15 2.67
CA LYS A 82 -19.80 -1.14 2.92
C LYS A 82 -20.41 0.25 2.76
N ALA A 83 -19.70 1.29 3.19
CA ALA A 83 -20.19 2.66 3.13
C ALA A 83 -20.16 3.27 1.73
N SER A 84 -19.19 2.90 0.89
CA SER A 84 -18.93 3.56 -0.41
C SER A 84 -18.64 2.63 -1.57
N GLY A 85 -18.70 1.32 -1.37
CA GLY A 85 -18.25 0.33 -2.35
C GLY A 85 -16.75 0.43 -2.63
N SER A 86 -16.31 -0.11 -3.76
CA SER A 86 -14.90 -0.08 -4.16
C SER A 86 -14.41 1.30 -4.62
N ARG A 87 -15.32 2.21 -4.92
CA ARG A 87 -15.03 3.49 -5.60
C ARG A 87 -13.98 4.36 -4.89
N ARG A 88 -13.86 4.27 -3.57
CA ARG A 88 -12.93 5.08 -2.77
C ARG A 88 -11.74 4.31 -2.24
N LEU A 89 -11.71 3.01 -2.49
CA LEU A 89 -10.67 2.11 -2.00
C LEU A 89 -9.63 1.84 -3.07
N THR A 90 -8.37 1.89 -2.67
CA THR A 90 -7.23 1.48 -3.50
C THR A 90 -6.25 0.70 -2.66
N ILE A 91 -5.78 -0.41 -3.17
CA ILE A 91 -4.59 -1.08 -2.67
C ILE A 91 -3.38 -0.55 -3.42
N LEU A 92 -2.40 -0.04 -2.68
CA LEU A 92 -1.15 0.45 -3.24
C LEU A 92 0.02 -0.37 -2.69
N THR A 93 0.51 -1.29 -3.49
CA THR A 93 1.52 -2.27 -3.07
C THR A 93 2.84 -2.12 -3.81
N ALA A 94 3.94 -2.46 -3.16
CA ALA A 94 5.25 -2.56 -3.78
C ALA A 94 5.42 -3.80 -4.68
N ARG A 95 4.50 -4.77 -4.61
CA ARG A 95 4.50 -5.94 -5.50
C ARG A 95 4.53 -5.53 -6.97
N ALA A 96 5.13 -6.33 -7.83
CA ALA A 96 5.12 -6.12 -9.27
C ALA A 96 3.82 -6.57 -9.94
N ALA A 97 3.12 -7.57 -9.36
CA ALA A 97 1.91 -8.15 -9.92
C ALA A 97 0.67 -7.76 -9.12
N TYR A 98 -0.32 -7.14 -9.76
CA TYR A 98 -1.60 -6.79 -9.13
C TYR A 98 -2.61 -7.94 -9.11
N LYS A 99 -2.54 -8.85 -10.08
CA LYS A 99 -3.53 -9.94 -10.26
C LYS A 99 -3.68 -10.85 -9.04
N PRO A 100 -2.61 -11.31 -8.38
CA PRO A 100 -2.73 -12.17 -7.19
C PRO A 100 -3.43 -11.47 -6.03
N VAL A 101 -3.14 -10.19 -5.82
CA VAL A 101 -3.78 -9.37 -4.78
C VAL A 101 -5.27 -9.18 -5.09
N ARG A 102 -5.58 -8.85 -6.33
CA ARG A 102 -6.97 -8.67 -6.79
C ARG A 102 -7.78 -9.96 -6.68
N LYS A 103 -7.18 -11.11 -7.05
CA LYS A 103 -7.79 -12.42 -6.88
C LYS A 103 -8.10 -12.69 -5.40
N PHE A 104 -7.13 -12.49 -4.51
CA PHE A 104 -7.33 -12.68 -3.08
C PHE A 104 -8.50 -11.83 -2.57
N LEU A 105 -8.54 -10.54 -2.90
CA LEU A 105 -9.62 -9.65 -2.47
C LEU A 105 -10.99 -10.15 -2.97
N LYS A 106 -11.08 -10.59 -4.22
CA LYS A 106 -12.30 -11.18 -4.78
C LYS A 106 -12.72 -12.44 -4.04
N ASP A 107 -11.77 -13.33 -3.75
CA ASP A 107 -12.04 -14.60 -3.05
C ASP A 107 -12.57 -14.36 -1.61
N VAL A 108 -12.25 -13.23 -0.99
CA VAL A 108 -12.75 -12.84 0.34
C VAL A 108 -13.92 -11.83 0.29
N GLY A 109 -14.53 -11.65 -0.89
CA GLY A 109 -15.78 -10.91 -1.05
C GLY A 109 -15.66 -9.43 -1.43
N PHE A 110 -14.47 -8.95 -1.81
CA PHE A 110 -14.26 -7.56 -2.25
C PHE A 110 -14.03 -7.50 -3.76
N ASN A 111 -15.12 -7.33 -4.50
CA ASN A 111 -15.07 -7.18 -5.94
C ASN A 111 -14.67 -5.75 -6.33
N ASP A 112 -14.02 -5.60 -7.48
CA ASP A 112 -13.74 -4.33 -8.16
C ASP A 112 -12.87 -3.33 -7.37
N VAL A 113 -12.16 -3.79 -6.33
CA VAL A 113 -11.17 -2.95 -5.64
C VAL A 113 -9.98 -2.71 -6.57
N TYR A 114 -9.62 -1.44 -6.72
CA TYR A 114 -8.49 -1.04 -7.53
C TYR A 114 -7.18 -1.40 -6.85
N VAL A 115 -6.32 -2.13 -7.55
CA VAL A 115 -5.00 -2.54 -7.06
C VAL A 115 -3.93 -1.95 -7.96
N VAL A 116 -3.04 -1.17 -7.36
CA VAL A 116 -1.88 -0.56 -8.00
C VAL A 116 -0.63 -1.28 -7.51
N ALA A 117 0.01 -2.02 -8.38
CA ALA A 117 1.27 -2.70 -8.12
C ALA A 117 2.42 -1.89 -8.73
N LEU A 118 3.26 -1.32 -7.86
CA LEU A 118 4.32 -0.41 -8.28
C LEU A 118 5.57 -1.12 -8.80
N GLY A 119 5.79 -2.37 -8.38
CA GLY A 119 6.99 -3.13 -8.72
C GLY A 119 8.29 -2.55 -8.14
N ASP A 120 8.17 -1.74 -7.09
CA ASP A 120 9.28 -1.03 -6.48
C ASP A 120 8.99 -0.77 -5.01
N SER A 121 9.94 -1.06 -4.15
CA SER A 121 9.85 -0.83 -2.69
C SER A 121 10.33 0.55 -2.26
N ASN A 122 10.79 1.39 -3.18
CA ASN A 122 11.21 2.76 -2.88
C ASN A 122 10.00 3.56 -2.36
N PRO A 123 10.06 4.10 -1.11
CA PRO A 123 8.97 4.87 -0.53
C PRO A 123 8.49 6.04 -1.39
N GLN A 124 9.40 6.65 -2.17
CA GLN A 124 9.07 7.78 -3.05
C GLN A 124 8.05 7.38 -4.12
N LYS A 125 8.06 6.14 -4.59
CA LYS A 125 7.09 5.66 -5.58
C LYS A 125 5.65 5.71 -5.06
N LYS A 126 5.43 5.35 -3.78
CA LYS A 126 4.11 5.49 -3.15
C LYS A 126 3.71 6.96 -3.02
N ALA A 127 4.63 7.82 -2.59
CA ALA A 127 4.36 9.26 -2.49
C ALA A 127 4.06 9.89 -3.87
N ASP A 128 4.79 9.51 -4.91
CA ASP A 128 4.56 10.00 -6.27
C ASP A 128 3.19 9.59 -6.80
N TRP A 129 2.76 8.35 -6.52
CA TRP A 129 1.42 7.91 -6.88
C TRP A 129 0.34 8.71 -6.13
N VAL A 130 0.45 8.89 -4.80
CA VAL A 130 -0.49 9.69 -4.01
C VAL A 130 -0.51 11.14 -4.53
N LYS A 131 0.64 11.72 -4.82
CA LYS A 131 0.75 13.06 -5.44
C LYS A 131 -0.05 13.13 -6.74
N SER A 132 0.06 12.13 -7.60
CA SER A 132 -0.69 12.09 -8.85
C SER A 132 -2.21 12.07 -8.64
N GLN A 133 -2.68 11.43 -7.55
CA GLN A 133 -4.10 11.43 -7.19
C GLN A 133 -4.56 12.80 -6.67
N ILE A 134 -3.73 13.49 -5.87
CA ILE A 134 -3.99 14.87 -5.45
C ILE A 134 -4.16 15.78 -6.68
N GLN A 135 -3.28 15.64 -7.67
CA GLN A 135 -3.34 16.40 -8.92
C GLN A 135 -4.59 16.08 -9.75
N LYS A 136 -5.22 14.91 -9.57
CA LYS A 136 -6.52 14.53 -10.15
C LYS A 136 -7.72 15.01 -9.33
N GLY A 137 -7.48 15.80 -8.27
CA GLY A 137 -8.52 16.44 -7.47
C GLY A 137 -8.91 15.68 -6.19
N TYR A 138 -8.24 14.59 -5.83
CA TYR A 138 -8.45 13.96 -4.52
C TYR A 138 -7.94 14.89 -3.42
N ASN A 139 -8.81 15.21 -2.45
CA ASN A 139 -8.54 16.21 -1.42
C ASN A 139 -8.82 15.74 0.02
N ASP A 140 -9.28 14.51 0.19
CA ASP A 140 -9.42 13.83 1.49
C ASP A 140 -8.82 12.42 1.39
N ILE A 141 -7.60 12.27 1.89
CA ILE A 141 -6.78 11.06 1.71
C ILE A 141 -6.49 10.42 3.05
N LEU A 142 -6.86 9.15 3.19
CA LEU A 142 -6.37 8.25 4.22
C LEU A 142 -5.33 7.31 3.59
N PHE A 143 -4.16 7.23 4.18
CA PHE A 143 -3.08 6.35 3.75
C PHE A 143 -2.62 5.47 4.92
N LEU A 144 -2.76 4.15 4.78
CA LEU A 144 -2.43 3.16 5.81
C LEU A 144 -1.36 2.20 5.28
N ASP A 145 -0.24 2.13 5.98
CA ASP A 145 0.94 1.35 5.58
C ASP A 145 1.71 0.95 6.85
N ASP A 146 2.29 -0.25 6.88
CA ASP A 146 3.08 -0.72 8.02
C ASP A 146 4.49 -0.10 8.07
N SER A 147 4.98 0.41 6.93
CA SER A 147 6.31 0.99 6.80
C SER A 147 6.35 2.46 7.25
N PRO A 148 7.07 2.80 8.33
CA PRO A 148 7.28 4.19 8.73
C PRO A 148 7.93 5.04 7.64
N LYS A 149 8.77 4.44 6.80
CA LYS A 149 9.43 5.15 5.68
C LYS A 149 8.41 5.58 4.63
N ASN A 150 7.48 4.70 4.26
CA ASN A 150 6.40 5.02 3.31
C ASN A 150 5.51 6.14 3.85
N VAL A 151 5.06 6.00 5.09
CA VAL A 151 4.19 6.99 5.75
C VAL A 151 4.88 8.36 5.85
N LYS A 152 6.18 8.38 6.19
CA LYS A 152 6.95 9.62 6.30
C LYS A 152 6.99 10.42 4.99
N VAL A 153 7.26 9.76 3.86
CA VAL A 153 7.32 10.47 2.56
C VAL A 153 5.95 10.91 2.07
N VAL A 154 4.90 10.12 2.33
CA VAL A 154 3.53 10.52 2.00
C VAL A 154 3.09 11.72 2.85
N ARG A 155 3.37 11.74 4.15
CA ARG A 155 3.07 12.89 5.04
C ARG A 155 3.68 14.20 4.55
N LYS A 156 4.87 14.17 3.94
CA LYS A 156 5.52 15.36 3.39
C LYS A 156 4.69 16.06 2.30
N LEU A 157 3.80 15.33 1.62
CA LEU A 157 2.92 15.92 0.62
C LEU A 157 1.99 16.98 1.21
N LYS A 158 1.64 16.89 2.50
CA LYS A 158 0.82 17.89 3.19
C LYS A 158 1.49 19.28 3.20
N GLN A 159 2.82 19.33 3.24
CA GLN A 159 3.57 20.60 3.18
C GLN A 159 3.42 21.26 1.80
N LYS A 160 3.40 20.44 0.75
CA LYS A 160 3.24 20.93 -0.63
C LYS A 160 1.79 21.21 -0.99
N TYR A 161 0.86 20.50 -0.36
CA TYR A 161 -0.59 20.61 -0.60
C TYR A 161 -1.32 20.89 0.73
N PRO A 162 -1.18 22.10 1.30
CA PRO A 162 -1.68 22.39 2.67
C PRO A 162 -3.20 22.33 2.79
N ASN A 163 -3.93 22.53 1.69
CA ASN A 163 -5.39 22.59 1.69
C ASN A 163 -6.09 21.23 1.62
N ILE A 164 -5.36 20.12 1.40
CA ILE A 164 -5.95 18.79 1.41
C ILE A 164 -6.07 18.26 2.85
N LYS A 165 -7.09 17.44 3.10
CA LYS A 165 -7.12 16.57 4.27
C LYS A 165 -6.24 15.36 3.99
N MET A 166 -5.23 15.14 4.80
CA MET A 166 -4.36 13.98 4.69
C MET A 166 -4.12 13.37 6.05
N ASP A 167 -4.45 12.10 6.18
CA ASP A 167 -4.18 11.27 7.33
C ASP A 167 -3.38 10.05 6.87
N ALA A 168 -2.08 10.05 7.13
CA ALA A 168 -1.19 8.95 6.81
C ALA A 168 -0.68 8.33 8.11
N ARG A 169 -0.96 7.04 8.31
CA ARG A 169 -0.67 6.35 9.57
C ARG A 169 0.15 5.09 9.35
N VAL A 170 1.09 4.87 10.27
CA VAL A 170 1.77 3.59 10.39
C VAL A 170 0.82 2.60 11.06
N VAL A 171 0.53 1.51 10.38
CA VAL A 171 -0.26 0.41 10.94
C VAL A 171 0.63 -0.40 11.86
N LYS A 172 0.17 -0.54 13.10
CA LYS A 172 0.75 -1.45 14.08
C LYS A 172 -0.34 -2.44 14.48
N TYR A 173 0.02 -3.70 14.57
CA TYR A 173 -0.86 -4.76 15.08
C TYR A 173 -0.04 -5.66 16.01
N ASP A 174 -0.71 -6.19 16.99
CA ASP A 174 -0.14 -7.16 17.94
C ASP A 174 -0.06 -8.56 17.31
#